data_a3d04ff6ed99c72a398b2520e9afbb7c
#
_entry.id   a3d04ff6ed99c72a398b2520e9afbb7c
#
_cell.length_a   1.000
_cell.length_b   1.000
_cell.length_c   1.000
_cell.angle_alpha   90.00
_cell.angle_beta   90.00
_cell.angle_gamma   90.00
#
_symmetry.space_group_name_H-M   'P 1'
#
loop_
_entity.id
_entity.type
_entity.pdbx_description
1 polymer ?
#
loop_
_entity_poly.entity_id
_entity_poly.type
_entity_poly.pdbx_seq_one_letter_code
_entity_poly.pdbx_strand_id
1 'polypeptide(L)'
;MWVTAAFCVACLLVTPTQAGIKDLGSHFTEQKLDARGLEGDGVVDMEAIPLQFHKENTVTNDLVFDGFEDEDYIDFDKILAAGSDDYLEGDEIDEIATPPPDIDIFAEPSDPKIRRARLLRLFHGRSRLQRLNIVNARFGFNLYRSLRNDVNQSDNILLAPAGISIAMGMMSLGAGHGTHEQIYRALGFTEFVNASSHYDNTTVHKLFRKLTHRLFRRNFGYTLHSVNDVYVKKDISVNDAFRAETKAYYFAEPQSVDFSDPAFLGKANRRILKLTKGLIREPLKSVDPNMALMLLNYLYFKGTWEQKFPKEMTHYRNFRVSEKKNVRVPMMSNKGNFLAAADHELECDVLQLPYSGKISMLIALPRKITGMRNLEQEISPTVVNKWLKNMTNRTREVVLPRFKLEHNYDLIDNLKEMGLTDLFQQSGDFTGMTSEKVAMNWLKHQGTITVNEEGTEAAALTQVGFMPLSSQIRFTVDHPFLFLIYEHRTDCLVFMGRVVDPSQN
;
A
#
# COMPACT_ATOMS: atom_id res chain seq x y z
N MET A 1 -8.24 43.05 -48.95
CA MET A 1 -9.39 43.83 -48.47
C MET A 1 -9.57 43.42 -47.01
N TRP A 2 -8.98 44.18 -46.13
CA TRP A 2 -9.55 45.18 -45.20
C TRP A 2 -10.48 44.51 -44.17
N VAL A 3 -10.34 44.61 -42.84
CA VAL A 3 -9.92 45.71 -41.92
C VAL A 3 -9.47 45.10 -40.57
N THR A 4 -8.41 45.66 -40.04
CA THR A 4 -7.88 45.63 -38.66
C THR A 4 -8.81 46.36 -37.68
N ALA A 5 -8.88 45.91 -36.45
CA ALA A 5 -9.11 46.82 -35.31
C ALA A 5 -8.38 46.32 -34.04
N ALA A 6 -7.36 47.05 -33.69
CA ALA A 6 -6.69 47.00 -32.40
C ALA A 6 -7.46 47.83 -31.37
N PHE A 7 -7.49 47.35 -30.11
CA PHE A 7 -7.74 48.23 -28.97
C PHE A 7 -6.72 47.96 -27.87
N CYS A 8 -5.85 48.96 -27.67
CA CYS A 8 -5.03 49.17 -26.49
C CYS A 8 -5.89 49.71 -25.35
N VAL A 9 -5.74 49.23 -24.14
CA VAL A 9 -6.01 50.02 -22.94
C VAL A 9 -4.94 49.74 -21.87
N ALA A 10 -4.47 50.84 -21.34
CA ALA A 10 -3.30 51.12 -20.57
C ALA A 10 -3.21 50.50 -19.17
N CYS A 11 -1.96 50.34 -18.76
CA CYS A 11 -1.50 50.17 -17.39
C CYS A 11 -1.90 51.34 -16.47
N LEU A 12 -2.24 51.01 -15.23
CA LEU A 12 -2.07 51.91 -14.09
C LEU A 12 -1.45 51.14 -12.93
N LEU A 13 -0.18 51.43 -12.71
CA LEU A 13 0.59 51.12 -11.51
C LEU A 13 0.15 52.04 -10.37
N VAL A 14 -0.17 51.51 -9.21
CA VAL A 14 -0.25 52.28 -7.96
C VAL A 14 0.62 51.57 -6.92
N THR A 15 1.68 52.25 -6.53
CA THR A 15 2.56 51.92 -5.40
C THR A 15 1.91 52.39 -4.10
N PRO A 16 2.04 51.68 -2.97
CA PRO A 16 1.69 52.23 -1.67
C PRO A 16 2.90 52.83 -0.97
N THR A 17 2.77 54.10 -0.61
CA THR A 17 3.62 54.84 0.30
C THR A 17 3.37 54.43 1.76
N GLN A 18 4.47 54.31 2.50
CA GLN A 18 4.48 54.24 3.96
C GLN A 18 4.03 55.56 4.61
N ALA A 19 3.18 55.47 5.62
CA ALA A 19 3.10 56.46 6.68
C ALA A 19 2.64 55.77 7.98
N GLY A 20 3.46 55.87 9.01
CA GLY A 20 3.16 55.41 10.36
C GLY A 20 2.32 56.39 11.17
N ILE A 21 1.62 55.92 12.17
CA ILE A 21 1.14 56.68 13.35
C ILE A 21 0.86 55.68 14.48
N LYS A 22 1.61 55.76 15.54
CA LYS A 22 1.43 56.09 16.94
C LYS A 22 0.18 55.54 17.67
N ASP A 23 0.48 54.90 18.77
CA ASP A 23 -0.14 54.82 20.11
C ASP A 23 -1.55 55.41 20.28
N LEU A 24 -2.41 54.58 20.81
CA LEU A 24 -3.35 54.97 21.85
C LEU A 24 -3.69 53.77 22.72
N GLY A 25 -3.21 53.85 23.96
CA GLY A 25 -3.52 52.92 25.01
C GLY A 25 -4.83 53.27 25.74
N SER A 26 -5.16 52.40 26.58
CA SER A 26 -5.88 52.54 27.84
C SER A 26 -7.33 52.03 27.94
N HIS A 27 -7.44 51.24 28.99
CA HIS A 27 -8.57 51.05 29.92
C HIS A 27 -9.81 50.27 29.46
N PHE A 28 -9.93 49.09 29.99
CA PHE A 28 -11.15 48.66 30.66
C PHE A 28 -10.83 47.83 31.90
N THR A 29 -11.37 48.31 33.01
CA THR A 29 -11.30 47.88 34.37
C THR A 29 -12.11 46.64 34.67
N GLU A 30 -11.58 45.79 35.53
CA GLU A 30 -12.31 44.78 36.29
C GLU A 30 -13.44 45.39 37.11
N GLN A 31 -14.63 44.77 37.06
CA GLN A 31 -15.62 44.89 38.09
C GLN A 31 -15.88 43.54 38.76
N LYS A 32 -15.41 43.42 39.98
CA LYS A 32 -15.88 42.50 40.99
C LYS A 32 -17.28 42.88 41.38
N LEU A 33 -18.19 41.90 41.44
CA LEU A 33 -19.46 42.06 42.16
C LEU A 33 -19.47 41.11 43.35
N ASP A 34 -19.60 41.75 44.52
CA ASP A 34 -19.71 41.17 45.85
C ASP A 34 -21.04 40.45 46.05
N ALA A 35 -20.95 39.38 46.88
CA ALA A 35 -22.08 38.68 47.46
C ALA A 35 -22.65 39.40 48.67
N ARG A 36 -23.97 39.49 48.80
CA ARG A 36 -24.72 39.52 50.10
C ARG A 36 -26.17 39.14 49.85
N GLY A 37 -26.57 37.98 50.32
CA GLY A 37 -27.42 37.72 51.47
C GLY A 37 -28.92 37.81 51.18
N LEU A 38 -29.59 36.70 51.39
CA LEU A 38 -30.83 36.64 52.17
C LEU A 38 -31.14 35.16 52.51
N GLU A 39 -31.38 34.95 53.79
CA GLU A 39 -31.76 33.71 54.47
C GLU A 39 -33.20 33.29 54.13
N GLY A 40 -33.50 32.00 54.23
CA GLY A 40 -34.86 31.47 54.23
C GLY A 40 -34.90 29.93 54.27
N ASP A 41 -35.25 29.39 55.39
CA ASP A 41 -35.34 28.04 55.86
C ASP A 41 -35.98 27.00 54.92
N GLY A 42 -35.48 25.78 55.02
CA GLY A 42 -36.17 24.60 54.46
C GLY A 42 -35.28 23.34 54.42
N VAL A 43 -35.13 22.70 55.59
CA VAL A 43 -34.46 21.40 55.78
C VAL A 43 -35.25 20.31 55.04
N VAL A 44 -34.66 19.61 54.07
CA VAL A 44 -34.91 18.21 53.78
C VAL A 44 -33.61 17.51 53.45
N ASP A 45 -33.19 16.66 54.37
CA ASP A 45 -32.12 15.69 54.19
C ASP A 45 -32.45 14.75 52.99
N MET A 46 -31.63 14.73 51.99
CA MET A 46 -31.46 13.58 51.11
C MET A 46 -29.98 13.28 50.94
N GLU A 47 -29.61 12.14 51.51
CA GLU A 47 -28.28 11.57 51.46
C GLU A 47 -27.72 11.58 50.03
N ALA A 48 -26.57 12.20 49.84
CA ALA A 48 -25.79 12.12 48.60
C ALA A 48 -25.21 10.72 48.46
N ILE A 49 -25.80 9.93 47.55
CA ILE A 49 -25.19 8.70 47.07
C ILE A 49 -23.96 9.09 46.20
N PRO A 50 -22.76 8.69 46.58
CA PRO A 50 -21.60 8.93 45.73
C PRO A 50 -21.75 8.06 44.47
N LEU A 51 -21.83 8.69 43.29
CA LEU A 51 -21.64 8.05 42.02
C LEU A 51 -20.25 7.48 41.97
N GLN A 52 -20.12 6.20 42.27
CA GLN A 52 -18.93 5.42 41.93
C GLN A 52 -18.83 5.39 40.42
N PHE A 53 -17.96 6.20 39.88
CA PHE A 53 -17.41 5.95 38.56
C PHE A 53 -16.74 4.58 38.61
N HIS A 54 -17.39 3.58 38.01
CA HIS A 54 -16.69 2.37 37.63
C HIS A 54 -15.58 2.79 36.65
N LYS A 55 -14.35 2.83 37.15
CA LYS A 55 -13.17 2.69 36.32
C LYS A 55 -13.36 1.38 35.58
N GLU A 56 -13.72 1.45 34.30
CA GLU A 56 -13.48 0.35 33.40
C GLU A 56 -12.00 -0.03 33.57
N ASN A 57 -11.77 -1.24 34.04
CA ASN A 57 -10.49 -1.87 34.03
C ASN A 57 -10.02 -1.91 32.59
N THR A 58 -9.26 -0.91 32.18
CA THR A 58 -8.28 -1.09 31.13
C THR A 58 -7.33 -2.16 31.66
N VAL A 59 -7.56 -3.38 31.24
CA VAL A 59 -6.58 -4.45 31.35
C VAL A 59 -5.39 -3.97 30.50
N THR A 60 -4.51 -3.22 31.11
CA THR A 60 -3.13 -3.12 30.66
C THR A 60 -2.58 -4.53 30.85
N ASN A 61 -2.70 -5.36 29.80
CA ASN A 61 -1.85 -6.51 29.66
C ASN A 61 -0.42 -5.95 29.52
N ASP A 62 0.20 -5.67 30.64
CA ASP A 62 1.65 -5.66 30.77
C ASP A 62 2.11 -7.09 30.46
N LEU A 63 2.22 -7.40 29.15
CA LEU A 63 2.99 -8.53 28.70
C LEU A 63 4.43 -8.18 29.04
N VAL A 64 4.85 -8.66 30.21
CA VAL A 64 6.25 -8.70 30.61
C VAL A 64 6.96 -9.49 29.50
N PHE A 65 7.67 -8.77 28.63
CA PHE A 65 8.53 -9.32 27.59
C PHE A 65 9.83 -9.77 28.25
N ASP A 66 9.77 -10.92 28.93
CA ASP A 66 10.94 -11.56 29.50
C ASP A 66 11.68 -12.33 28.39
N GLY A 67 12.91 -11.92 28.09
CA GLY A 67 13.91 -12.79 27.48
C GLY A 67 14.15 -12.70 25.97
N PHE A 68 13.92 -11.57 25.31
CA PHE A 68 14.64 -11.25 24.07
C PHE A 68 15.61 -10.11 24.34
N GLU A 69 16.88 -10.39 24.24
CA GLU A 69 17.90 -9.34 24.22
C GLU A 69 17.60 -8.40 23.05
N ASP A 70 17.65 -7.09 23.27
CA ASP A 70 17.32 -6.05 22.30
C ASP A 70 18.25 -6.03 21.07
N GLU A 71 19.27 -6.89 21.03
CA GLU A 71 20.29 -6.98 19.98
C GLU A 71 19.78 -7.64 18.68
N ASP A 72 18.74 -8.47 18.72
CA ASP A 72 18.20 -9.16 17.54
C ASP A 72 17.12 -8.38 16.77
N TYR A 73 16.82 -7.17 17.20
CA TYR A 73 15.79 -6.35 16.61
C TYR A 73 16.37 -5.33 15.62
N ILE A 74 16.12 -5.56 14.33
CA ILE A 74 16.36 -4.51 13.33
C ILE A 74 15.30 -3.43 13.52
N ASP A 75 15.66 -2.37 14.24
CA ASP A 75 14.83 -1.19 14.40
C ASP A 75 14.83 -0.41 13.08
N PHE A 76 13.83 -0.67 12.24
CA PHE A 76 13.62 0.08 11.00
C PHE A 76 13.63 1.59 11.24
N ASP A 77 13.14 2.03 12.40
CA ASP A 77 13.10 3.44 12.74
C ASP A 77 14.50 4.01 13.00
N LYS A 78 15.41 3.24 13.59
CA LYS A 78 16.82 3.63 13.76
C LYS A 78 17.58 3.59 12.42
N ILE A 79 17.34 2.57 11.59
CA ILE A 79 17.97 2.45 10.27
C ILE A 79 17.48 3.58 9.34
N LEU A 80 16.17 3.89 9.37
CA LEU A 80 15.59 4.96 8.59
C LEU A 80 15.97 6.35 9.11
N ALA A 81 16.26 6.50 10.39
CA ALA A 81 16.76 7.76 11.00
C ALA A 81 18.26 7.98 10.75
N ALA A 82 19.05 6.90 10.63
CA ALA A 82 20.48 6.95 10.37
C ALA A 82 20.83 7.05 8.87
N GLY A 83 19.81 7.05 7.98
CA GLY A 83 20.02 7.15 6.55
C GLY A 83 20.62 8.49 6.14
N SER A 84 21.78 8.46 5.49
CA SER A 84 22.38 9.61 4.82
C SER A 84 21.42 10.19 3.77
N ASP A 85 21.58 11.47 3.43
CA ASP A 85 20.82 12.20 2.41
C ASP A 85 20.90 11.58 0.99
N ASP A 86 21.79 10.61 0.76
CA ASP A 86 21.94 9.84 -0.49
C ASP A 86 20.65 9.21 -1.01
N TYR A 87 19.67 8.95 -0.13
CA TYR A 87 18.34 8.42 -0.54
C TYR A 87 17.37 9.49 -1.01
N LEU A 88 17.73 10.76 -0.85
CA LEU A 88 16.95 11.92 -1.28
C LEU A 88 17.39 12.46 -2.65
N GLU A 89 18.56 12.01 -3.16
CA GLU A 89 19.01 12.38 -4.49
C GLU A 89 17.99 12.01 -5.55
N GLY A 90 17.82 12.90 -6.52
CA GLY A 90 16.88 12.75 -7.62
C GLY A 90 17.03 11.40 -8.32
N ASP A 91 15.93 10.78 -8.69
CA ASP A 91 15.98 9.53 -9.45
C ASP A 91 16.60 9.81 -10.80
N GLU A 92 17.74 9.17 -11.10
CA GLU A 92 18.40 9.27 -12.39
C GLU A 92 17.47 8.75 -13.50
N ILE A 93 17.30 9.58 -14.54
CA ILE A 93 16.57 9.22 -15.75
C ILE A 93 17.62 8.88 -16.80
N ASP A 94 17.82 7.60 -17.06
CA ASP A 94 18.72 7.19 -18.15
C ASP A 94 18.04 7.39 -19.50
N GLU A 95 18.82 7.81 -20.51
CA GLU A 95 18.36 7.80 -21.88
C GLU A 95 18.13 6.36 -22.34
N ILE A 96 16.91 6.04 -22.73
CA ILE A 96 16.54 4.80 -23.39
C ILE A 96 16.22 5.13 -24.84
N ALA A 97 16.68 4.27 -25.76
CA ALA A 97 16.36 4.37 -27.16
C ALA A 97 14.87 4.64 -27.40
N THR A 98 14.58 5.56 -28.34
CA THR A 98 13.21 5.98 -28.68
C THR A 98 12.30 4.77 -28.93
N PRO A 99 11.13 4.73 -28.31
CA PRO A 99 10.21 3.59 -28.49
C PRO A 99 9.64 3.56 -29.91
N PRO A 100 9.36 2.36 -30.45
CA PRO A 100 8.70 2.21 -31.74
C PRO A 100 7.25 2.78 -31.71
N PRO A 101 6.67 3.10 -32.89
CA PRO A 101 5.32 3.70 -33.00
C PRO A 101 4.22 2.83 -32.39
N ASP A 102 3.04 3.41 -32.18
CA ASP A 102 1.92 2.81 -31.48
C ASP A 102 1.51 1.43 -32.02
N ILE A 103 1.56 0.44 -31.12
CA ILE A 103 1.05 -0.91 -31.33
C ILE A 103 -0.08 -1.13 -30.31
N ASP A 104 -1.14 -1.78 -30.74
CA ASP A 104 -2.38 -2.03 -30.01
C ASP A 104 -2.17 -2.61 -28.60
N ILE A 105 -2.98 -2.18 -27.61
CA ILE A 105 -2.58 -2.07 -26.21
C ILE A 105 -3.08 -3.25 -25.33
N PHE A 106 -3.96 -4.14 -25.84
CA PHE A 106 -4.85 -4.92 -24.98
C PHE A 106 -4.41 -6.33 -24.56
N ALA A 107 -3.69 -7.08 -25.32
CA ALA A 107 -3.22 -8.39 -24.90
C ALA A 107 -1.72 -8.37 -24.59
N GLU A 108 -1.23 -9.09 -23.59
CA GLU A 108 0.20 -9.35 -23.49
C GLU A 108 0.62 -10.14 -24.74
N PRO A 109 1.42 -9.55 -25.64
CA PRO A 109 1.77 -10.21 -26.89
C PRO A 109 2.58 -11.46 -26.60
N SER A 110 2.28 -12.54 -27.28
CA SER A 110 3.09 -13.76 -27.25
C SER A 110 4.50 -13.53 -27.80
N ASP A 111 4.67 -12.54 -28.70
CA ASP A 111 5.98 -12.20 -29.30
C ASP A 111 6.87 -11.44 -28.28
N PRO A 112 8.06 -12.00 -27.94
CA PRO A 112 9.02 -11.36 -27.02
C PRO A 112 9.50 -9.98 -27.47
N LYS A 113 9.60 -9.74 -28.80
CA LYS A 113 10.01 -8.45 -29.36
C LYS A 113 8.98 -7.36 -29.09
N ILE A 114 7.69 -7.71 -29.29
CA ILE A 114 6.59 -6.78 -29.02
C ILE A 114 6.48 -6.50 -27.51
N ARG A 115 6.63 -7.53 -26.67
CA ARG A 115 6.65 -7.34 -25.20
C ARG A 115 7.76 -6.38 -24.77
N ARG A 116 8.98 -6.57 -25.30
CA ARG A 116 10.12 -5.68 -24.99
C ARG A 116 9.86 -4.26 -25.49
N ALA A 117 9.34 -4.08 -26.69
CA ALA A 117 9.02 -2.76 -27.22
C ALA A 117 7.96 -2.01 -26.36
N ARG A 118 6.94 -2.71 -25.88
CA ARG A 118 5.95 -2.15 -24.95
C ARG A 118 6.57 -1.73 -23.62
N LEU A 119 7.43 -2.59 -23.07
CA LEU A 119 8.11 -2.30 -21.81
C LEU A 119 9.02 -1.06 -21.93
N LEU A 120 9.81 -0.96 -22.99
CA LEU A 120 10.67 0.20 -23.25
C LEU A 120 9.87 1.48 -23.41
N ARG A 121 8.66 1.41 -23.99
CA ARG A 121 7.75 2.54 -24.08
C ARG A 121 7.25 2.99 -22.70
N LEU A 122 6.93 2.04 -21.81
CA LEU A 122 6.56 2.36 -20.42
C LEU A 122 7.74 2.95 -19.64
N PHE A 123 8.97 2.59 -19.98
CA PHE A 123 10.19 3.07 -19.33
C PHE A 123 10.58 4.50 -19.76
N HIS A 124 10.10 4.95 -20.92
CA HIS A 124 10.47 6.26 -21.44
C HIS A 124 10.07 7.39 -20.48
N GLY A 125 11.02 8.28 -20.14
CA GLY A 125 10.83 9.38 -19.20
C GLY A 125 10.63 8.97 -17.73
N ARG A 126 10.95 7.72 -17.39
CA ARG A 126 10.84 7.19 -16.02
C ARG A 126 12.20 7.02 -15.36
N SER A 127 12.27 7.25 -14.05
CA SER A 127 13.47 6.95 -13.27
C SER A 127 13.73 5.45 -13.17
N ARG A 128 14.97 5.07 -12.83
CA ARG A 128 15.36 3.65 -12.63
C ARG A 128 14.39 2.93 -11.67
N LEU A 129 14.05 3.57 -10.58
CA LEU A 129 13.14 3.00 -9.57
C LEU A 129 11.73 2.82 -10.12
N GLN A 130 11.21 3.79 -10.86
CA GLN A 130 9.90 3.66 -11.51
C GLN A 130 9.88 2.53 -12.55
N ARG A 131 10.95 2.35 -13.31
CA ARG A 131 11.10 1.23 -14.28
C ARG A 131 11.08 -0.12 -13.59
N LEU A 132 11.82 -0.26 -12.47
CA LEU A 132 11.77 -1.48 -11.66
C LEU A 132 10.34 -1.75 -11.16
N ASN A 133 9.64 -0.71 -10.70
CA ASN A 133 8.28 -0.88 -10.18
C ASN A 133 7.25 -1.18 -11.28
N ILE A 134 7.47 -0.80 -12.52
CA ILE A 134 6.65 -1.23 -13.66
C ILE A 134 6.75 -2.75 -13.85
N VAL A 135 7.96 -3.35 -13.77
CA VAL A 135 8.09 -4.81 -13.88
C VAL A 135 7.55 -5.51 -12.64
N ASN A 136 7.72 -4.94 -11.45
CA ASN A 136 7.11 -5.44 -10.21
C ASN A 136 5.58 -5.43 -10.29
N ALA A 137 4.98 -4.38 -10.85
CA ALA A 137 3.54 -4.31 -11.05
C ALA A 137 3.06 -5.37 -12.05
N ARG A 138 3.79 -5.58 -13.17
CA ARG A 138 3.48 -6.64 -14.14
C ARG A 138 3.52 -8.02 -13.49
N PHE A 139 4.57 -8.31 -12.72
CA PHE A 139 4.65 -9.52 -11.92
C PHE A 139 3.43 -9.66 -10.97
N GLY A 140 3.09 -8.58 -10.26
CA GLY A 140 1.95 -8.55 -9.35
C GLY A 140 0.62 -8.87 -10.04
N PHE A 141 0.37 -8.30 -11.23
CA PHE A 141 -0.84 -8.61 -12.00
C PHE A 141 -0.87 -10.06 -12.50
N ASN A 142 0.27 -10.63 -12.87
CA ASN A 142 0.37 -12.04 -13.26
C ASN A 142 0.09 -12.96 -12.07
N LEU A 143 0.70 -12.69 -10.93
CA LEU A 143 0.48 -13.45 -9.70
C LEU A 143 -0.97 -13.35 -9.22
N TYR A 144 -1.58 -12.16 -9.32
CA TYR A 144 -3.00 -11.97 -9.02
C TYR A 144 -3.90 -12.84 -9.90
N ARG A 145 -3.60 -12.93 -11.22
CA ARG A 145 -4.36 -13.78 -12.15
C ARG A 145 -4.24 -15.25 -11.83
N SER A 146 -3.04 -15.74 -11.44
CA SER A 146 -2.85 -17.10 -10.96
C SER A 146 -3.66 -17.33 -9.69
N LEU A 147 -3.47 -16.50 -8.65
CA LEU A 147 -4.18 -16.61 -7.37
C LEU A 147 -5.71 -16.57 -7.52
N ARG A 148 -6.24 -15.71 -8.41
CA ARG A 148 -7.67 -15.61 -8.69
C ARG A 148 -8.28 -16.94 -9.15
N ASN A 149 -7.52 -17.79 -9.82
CA ASN A 149 -8.01 -19.08 -10.31
C ASN A 149 -8.21 -20.08 -9.17
N ASP A 150 -7.48 -19.93 -8.07
CA ASP A 150 -7.53 -20.81 -6.90
C ASP A 150 -8.56 -20.35 -5.86
N VAL A 151 -8.99 -19.10 -5.95
CA VAL A 151 -9.92 -18.49 -5.00
C VAL A 151 -11.33 -18.43 -5.61
N ASN A 152 -12.37 -18.71 -4.79
CA ASN A 152 -13.74 -18.64 -5.27
C ASN A 152 -14.09 -17.26 -5.80
N GLN A 153 -14.94 -17.18 -6.82
CA GLN A 153 -15.36 -15.90 -7.39
C GLN A 153 -16.14 -14.99 -6.41
N SER A 154 -16.71 -15.58 -5.37
CA SER A 154 -17.42 -14.89 -4.29
C SER A 154 -16.52 -14.29 -3.22
N ASP A 155 -15.25 -14.65 -3.20
CA ASP A 155 -14.34 -14.29 -2.12
C ASP A 155 -13.56 -13.01 -2.47
N ASN A 156 -13.25 -12.24 -1.44
CA ASN A 156 -12.35 -11.11 -1.55
C ASN A 156 -10.92 -11.59 -1.82
N ILE A 157 -10.10 -10.76 -2.46
CA ILE A 157 -8.67 -11.01 -2.65
C ILE A 157 -7.89 -9.76 -2.21
N LEU A 158 -6.79 -9.97 -1.53
CA LEU A 158 -5.81 -8.94 -1.20
C LEU A 158 -4.40 -9.47 -1.43
N LEU A 159 -3.64 -8.82 -2.27
CA LEU A 159 -2.25 -9.15 -2.59
C LEU A 159 -1.38 -7.91 -2.43
N ALA A 160 -0.14 -8.08 -1.93
CA ALA A 160 0.84 -6.99 -1.84
C ALA A 160 2.05 -7.26 -2.74
N PRO A 161 1.96 -6.91 -4.04
CA PRO A 161 2.99 -7.25 -5.04
C PRO A 161 4.38 -6.72 -4.67
N ALA A 162 4.47 -5.48 -4.18
CA ALA A 162 5.74 -4.90 -3.77
C ALA A 162 6.46 -5.73 -2.70
N GLY A 163 5.71 -6.20 -1.69
CA GLY A 163 6.29 -7.04 -0.64
C GLY A 163 6.84 -8.35 -1.16
N ILE A 164 6.09 -9.04 -2.03
CA ILE A 164 6.50 -10.30 -2.61
C ILE A 164 7.71 -10.11 -3.53
N SER A 165 7.73 -9.05 -4.35
CA SER A 165 8.88 -8.73 -5.20
C SER A 165 10.15 -8.45 -4.38
N ILE A 166 10.03 -7.72 -3.25
CA ILE A 166 11.13 -7.47 -2.32
C ILE A 166 11.63 -8.79 -1.73
N ALA A 167 10.73 -9.66 -1.26
CA ALA A 167 11.07 -10.94 -0.66
C ALA A 167 11.76 -11.88 -1.67
N MET A 168 11.26 -11.96 -2.91
CA MET A 168 11.88 -12.75 -3.98
C MET A 168 13.21 -12.16 -4.45
N GLY A 169 13.32 -10.84 -4.54
CA GLY A 169 14.58 -10.15 -4.81
C GLY A 169 15.64 -10.46 -3.74
N MET A 170 15.26 -10.55 -2.47
CA MET A 170 16.13 -10.97 -1.38
C MET A 170 16.57 -12.42 -1.56
N MET A 171 15.67 -13.32 -1.90
CA MET A 171 16.00 -14.73 -2.13
C MET A 171 16.94 -14.92 -3.33
N SER A 172 16.89 -14.04 -4.33
CA SER A 172 17.80 -14.11 -5.48
C SER A 172 19.28 -13.88 -5.14
N LEU A 173 19.58 -13.22 -4.01
CA LEU A 173 20.96 -13.09 -3.49
C LEU A 173 21.59 -14.45 -3.12
N GLY A 174 20.74 -15.35 -2.59
CA GLY A 174 21.18 -16.69 -2.18
C GLY A 174 21.08 -17.75 -3.28
N ALA A 175 20.39 -17.43 -4.37
CA ALA A 175 20.18 -18.35 -5.48
C ALA A 175 21.35 -18.35 -6.46
N GLY A 176 21.78 -19.53 -6.89
CA GLY A 176 22.78 -19.70 -7.93
C GLY A 176 22.17 -20.03 -9.29
N HIS A 177 22.95 -19.83 -10.35
CA HIS A 177 22.69 -20.23 -11.75
C HIS A 177 21.21 -20.27 -12.19
N GLY A 178 20.68 -21.46 -12.47
CA GLY A 178 19.34 -21.64 -13.01
C GLY A 178 18.21 -21.15 -12.09
N THR A 179 18.37 -21.33 -10.77
CA THR A 179 17.39 -20.84 -9.78
C THR A 179 17.32 -19.31 -9.76
N HIS A 180 18.48 -18.64 -9.81
CA HIS A 180 18.56 -17.18 -9.95
C HIS A 180 17.88 -16.70 -11.24
N GLU A 181 18.15 -17.35 -12.38
CA GLU A 181 17.54 -17.00 -13.66
C GLU A 181 16.01 -17.15 -13.64
N GLN A 182 15.50 -18.21 -13.01
CA GLN A 182 14.05 -18.39 -12.87
C GLN A 182 13.42 -17.23 -12.08
N ILE A 183 14.02 -16.81 -10.95
CA ILE A 183 13.55 -15.67 -10.16
C ILE A 183 13.55 -14.40 -11.02
N TYR A 184 14.68 -14.09 -11.68
CA TYR A 184 14.83 -12.88 -12.50
C TYR A 184 13.86 -12.84 -13.68
N ARG A 185 13.61 -13.99 -14.32
CA ARG A 185 12.67 -14.09 -15.44
C ARG A 185 11.21 -13.92 -14.98
N ALA A 186 10.83 -14.61 -13.92
CA ALA A 186 9.45 -14.57 -13.42
C ALA A 186 9.06 -13.17 -12.91
N LEU A 187 9.98 -12.48 -12.24
CA LEU A 187 9.75 -11.12 -11.74
C LEU A 187 9.98 -10.03 -12.81
N GLY A 188 10.51 -10.37 -13.98
CA GLY A 188 10.81 -9.41 -15.05
C GLY A 188 12.13 -8.64 -14.86
N PHE A 189 12.97 -9.04 -13.90
CA PHE A 189 14.26 -8.38 -13.65
C PHE A 189 15.25 -8.58 -14.80
N THR A 190 15.19 -9.71 -15.51
CA THR A 190 15.98 -9.95 -16.72
C THR A 190 15.70 -8.87 -17.79
N GLU A 191 14.42 -8.55 -18.02
CA GLU A 191 14.04 -7.52 -19.00
C GLU A 191 14.39 -6.12 -18.50
N PHE A 192 14.32 -5.88 -17.20
CA PHE A 192 14.74 -4.62 -16.58
C PHE A 192 16.25 -4.42 -16.73
N VAL A 193 17.07 -5.39 -16.34
CA VAL A 193 18.55 -5.30 -16.46
C VAL A 193 18.98 -5.14 -17.92
N ASN A 194 18.37 -5.88 -18.84
CA ASN A 194 18.67 -5.80 -20.27
C ASN A 194 18.16 -4.51 -20.95
N ALA A 195 17.42 -3.66 -20.22
CA ALA A 195 16.92 -2.40 -20.80
C ALA A 195 18.02 -1.33 -20.95
N SER A 196 19.09 -1.42 -20.16
CA SER A 196 20.21 -0.47 -20.20
C SER A 196 21.54 -1.18 -19.94
N SER A 197 22.60 -0.78 -20.66
CA SER A 197 23.97 -1.27 -20.43
C SER A 197 24.55 -0.83 -19.07
N HIS A 198 23.93 0.11 -18.40
CA HIS A 198 24.32 0.59 -17.07
C HIS A 198 23.70 -0.21 -15.92
N TYR A 199 22.83 -1.17 -16.22
CA TYR A 199 22.18 -1.99 -15.22
C TYR A 199 22.87 -3.34 -15.07
N ASP A 200 22.98 -3.77 -13.83
CA ASP A 200 23.49 -5.08 -13.43
C ASP A 200 22.56 -5.67 -12.33
N ASN A 201 22.88 -6.87 -11.87
CA ASN A 201 22.10 -7.51 -10.82
C ASN A 201 22.13 -6.71 -9.51
N THR A 202 23.25 -6.03 -9.21
CA THR A 202 23.34 -5.19 -8.00
C THR A 202 22.44 -3.96 -8.08
N THR A 203 22.12 -3.49 -9.28
CA THR A 203 21.18 -2.38 -9.51
C THR A 203 19.80 -2.71 -8.95
N VAL A 204 19.32 -3.93 -9.16
CA VAL A 204 18.01 -4.40 -8.63
C VAL A 204 17.99 -4.29 -7.10
N HIS A 205 19.01 -4.80 -6.42
CA HIS A 205 19.11 -4.81 -4.96
C HIS A 205 19.25 -3.40 -4.37
N LYS A 206 20.05 -2.53 -4.98
CA LYS A 206 20.18 -1.12 -4.60
C LYS A 206 18.83 -0.38 -4.73
N LEU A 207 18.10 -0.65 -5.80
CA LEU A 207 16.78 -0.04 -6.01
C LEU A 207 15.74 -0.57 -5.02
N PHE A 208 15.77 -1.85 -4.65
CA PHE A 208 14.91 -2.38 -3.59
C PHE A 208 15.23 -1.76 -2.23
N ARG A 209 16.51 -1.55 -1.91
CA ARG A 209 16.90 -0.81 -0.71
C ARG A 209 16.28 0.60 -0.72
N LYS A 210 16.41 1.33 -1.84
CA LYS A 210 15.85 2.68 -2.02
C LYS A 210 14.32 2.66 -1.91
N LEU A 211 13.66 1.67 -2.53
CA LEU A 211 12.21 1.50 -2.45
C LEU A 211 11.72 1.26 -1.03
N THR A 212 12.35 0.31 -0.33
CA THR A 212 12.03 -0.03 1.06
C THR A 212 12.16 1.19 1.96
N HIS A 213 13.27 1.91 1.85
CA HIS A 213 13.49 3.14 2.61
C HIS A 213 12.39 4.19 2.32
N ARG A 214 11.96 4.37 1.06
CA ARG A 214 10.92 5.34 0.71
C ARG A 214 9.53 4.92 1.18
N LEU A 215 9.16 3.66 1.02
CA LEU A 215 7.83 3.18 1.37
C LEU A 215 7.59 3.14 2.88
N PHE A 216 8.62 2.74 3.67
CA PHE A 216 8.47 2.50 5.10
C PHE A 216 8.96 3.66 5.99
N ARG A 217 9.38 4.78 5.39
CA ARG A 217 9.78 5.98 6.13
C ARG A 217 8.58 6.57 6.89
N ARG A 218 8.80 6.91 8.16
CA ARG A 218 7.79 7.56 9.02
C ARG A 218 7.36 8.94 8.48
N ASN A 219 6.12 9.35 8.80
CA ASN A 219 5.56 10.71 8.66
C ASN A 219 5.02 11.10 7.28
N PHE A 220 4.56 10.15 6.47
CA PHE A 220 3.91 10.49 5.20
C PHE A 220 2.37 10.56 5.25
N GLY A 221 1.75 10.44 6.43
CA GLY A 221 0.28 10.43 6.55
C GLY A 221 -0.36 9.08 6.20
N TYR A 222 0.43 8.01 6.15
CA TYR A 222 -0.03 6.63 6.12
C TYR A 222 0.83 5.75 7.04
N THR A 223 0.28 4.62 7.44
CA THR A 223 0.98 3.57 8.17
C THR A 223 1.19 2.39 7.23
N LEU A 224 2.44 2.07 6.93
CA LEU A 224 2.83 0.89 6.18
C LEU A 224 3.87 0.13 7.01
N HIS A 225 3.56 -1.12 7.37
CA HIS A 225 4.48 -2.01 8.05
C HIS A 225 4.71 -3.24 7.19
N SER A 226 5.96 -3.70 7.16
CA SER A 226 6.36 -4.91 6.45
C SER A 226 7.20 -5.80 7.35
N VAL A 227 7.04 -7.09 7.16
CA VAL A 227 7.90 -8.13 7.70
C VAL A 227 8.37 -8.99 6.54
N ASN A 228 9.68 -9.12 6.37
CA ASN A 228 10.32 -10.01 5.41
C ASN A 228 11.33 -10.87 6.18
N ASP A 229 10.85 -11.93 6.84
CA ASP A 229 11.68 -12.80 7.66
C ASP A 229 12.02 -14.10 6.91
N VAL A 230 13.30 -14.46 6.95
CA VAL A 230 13.82 -15.73 6.47
C VAL A 230 14.22 -16.59 7.67
N TYR A 231 13.58 -17.73 7.82
CA TYR A 231 13.91 -18.72 8.85
C TYR A 231 14.57 -19.92 8.20
N VAL A 232 15.75 -20.28 8.71
CA VAL A 232 16.57 -21.39 8.23
C VAL A 232 16.72 -22.39 9.37
N LYS A 233 16.58 -23.68 9.06
CA LYS A 233 16.77 -24.74 10.06
C LYS A 233 18.16 -24.62 10.70
N LYS A 234 18.25 -24.79 12.02
CA LYS A 234 19.46 -24.57 12.82
C LYS A 234 20.70 -25.38 12.36
N ASP A 235 20.45 -26.54 11.75
CA ASP A 235 21.51 -27.45 11.29
C ASP A 235 22.09 -27.01 9.93
N ILE A 236 21.51 -25.98 9.28
CA ILE A 236 21.93 -25.45 7.99
C ILE A 236 22.80 -24.22 8.21
N SER A 237 24.04 -24.26 7.74
CA SER A 237 24.96 -23.14 7.83
C SER A 237 24.65 -22.09 6.76
N VAL A 238 24.39 -20.85 7.18
CA VAL A 238 24.10 -19.73 6.28
C VAL A 238 25.35 -18.91 6.03
N ASN A 239 25.69 -18.67 4.76
CA ASN A 239 26.88 -17.92 4.35
C ASN A 239 26.87 -16.48 4.90
N ASP A 240 27.99 -16.02 5.42
CA ASP A 240 28.14 -14.66 5.96
C ASP A 240 27.93 -13.57 4.88
N ALA A 241 28.32 -13.83 3.65
CA ALA A 241 28.07 -12.92 2.52
C ALA A 241 26.56 -12.71 2.32
N PHE A 242 25.76 -13.78 2.31
CA PHE A 242 24.31 -13.70 2.18
C PHE A 242 23.67 -12.94 3.35
N ARG A 243 24.13 -13.19 4.60
CA ARG A 243 23.68 -12.43 5.77
C ARG A 243 23.99 -10.93 5.63
N ALA A 244 25.21 -10.60 5.21
CA ALA A 244 25.62 -9.22 5.04
C ALA A 244 24.82 -8.50 3.93
N GLU A 245 24.60 -9.15 2.78
CA GLU A 245 23.85 -8.58 1.66
C GLU A 245 22.36 -8.44 1.93
N THR A 246 21.72 -9.43 2.57
CA THR A 246 20.31 -9.34 2.97
C THR A 246 20.10 -8.21 3.97
N LYS A 247 21.01 -8.04 4.92
CA LYS A 247 20.99 -6.90 5.86
C LYS A 247 21.21 -5.57 5.14
N ALA A 248 22.18 -5.51 4.22
CA ALA A 248 22.54 -4.29 3.51
C ALA A 248 21.44 -3.81 2.55
N TYR A 249 20.81 -4.70 1.78
CA TYR A 249 19.86 -4.32 0.74
C TYR A 249 18.38 -4.43 1.15
N TYR A 250 18.04 -5.34 2.06
CA TYR A 250 16.65 -5.67 2.39
C TYR A 250 16.29 -5.43 3.85
N PHE A 251 17.26 -4.98 4.67
CA PHE A 251 17.07 -4.77 6.12
C PHE A 251 16.54 -6.03 6.83
N ALA A 252 16.89 -7.21 6.32
CA ALA A 252 16.50 -8.50 6.83
C ALA A 252 17.72 -9.30 7.24
N GLU A 253 17.58 -10.13 8.26
CA GLU A 253 18.63 -11.03 8.72
C GLU A 253 18.06 -12.45 8.81
N PRO A 254 18.64 -13.43 8.08
CA PRO A 254 18.23 -14.82 8.17
C PRO A 254 18.37 -15.37 9.59
N GLN A 255 17.30 -15.94 10.14
CA GLN A 255 17.23 -16.48 11.50
C GLN A 255 17.44 -17.98 11.49
N SER A 256 18.48 -18.49 12.19
CA SER A 256 18.66 -19.94 12.42
C SER A 256 17.74 -20.40 13.55
N VAL A 257 16.85 -21.34 13.25
CA VAL A 257 15.79 -21.77 14.17
C VAL A 257 15.62 -23.28 14.22
N ASP A 258 15.08 -23.77 15.33
CA ASP A 258 14.60 -25.14 15.45
C ASP A 258 13.09 -25.18 15.19
N PHE A 259 12.67 -25.64 14.03
CA PHE A 259 11.25 -25.78 13.70
C PHE A 259 10.52 -26.84 14.54
N SER A 260 11.27 -27.75 15.21
CA SER A 260 10.71 -28.73 16.13
C SER A 260 10.52 -28.18 17.56
N ASP A 261 11.07 -26.99 17.87
CA ASP A 261 10.88 -26.34 19.17
C ASP A 261 9.41 -25.88 19.30
N PRO A 262 8.65 -26.39 20.29
CA PRO A 262 7.27 -25.95 20.51
C PRO A 262 7.14 -24.44 20.77
N ALA A 263 8.22 -23.77 21.23
CA ALA A 263 8.23 -22.35 21.47
C ALA A 263 8.44 -21.52 20.20
N PHE A 264 8.90 -22.12 19.08
CA PHE A 264 9.19 -21.39 17.84
C PHE A 264 7.99 -20.60 17.33
N LEU A 265 6.84 -21.25 17.25
CA LEU A 265 5.60 -20.64 16.75
C LEU A 265 5.22 -19.37 17.55
N GLY A 266 5.30 -19.48 18.88
CA GLY A 266 5.05 -18.34 19.76
C GLY A 266 6.08 -17.23 19.62
N LYS A 267 7.37 -17.57 19.42
CA LYS A 267 8.45 -16.59 19.18
C LYS A 267 8.23 -15.85 17.86
N ALA A 268 7.98 -16.57 16.76
CA ALA A 268 7.74 -16.00 15.45
C ALA A 268 6.49 -15.08 15.45
N ASN A 269 5.38 -15.51 16.04
CA ASN A 269 4.19 -14.70 16.15
C ASN A 269 4.40 -13.44 16.99
N ARG A 270 5.14 -13.51 18.11
CA ARG A 270 5.50 -12.32 18.90
C ARG A 270 6.37 -11.35 18.12
N ARG A 271 7.33 -11.86 17.32
CA ARG A 271 8.16 -11.02 16.46
C ARG A 271 7.29 -10.29 15.42
N ILE A 272 6.39 -10.98 14.73
CA ILE A 272 5.46 -10.38 13.77
C ILE A 272 4.58 -9.33 14.46
N LEU A 273 4.03 -9.65 15.63
CA LEU A 273 3.23 -8.72 16.44
C LEU A 273 4.02 -7.44 16.78
N LYS A 274 5.29 -7.58 17.21
CA LYS A 274 6.17 -6.46 17.52
C LYS A 274 6.47 -5.60 16.27
N LEU A 275 6.89 -6.24 15.17
CA LEU A 275 7.22 -5.55 13.91
C LEU A 275 6.02 -4.83 13.29
N THR A 276 4.84 -5.39 13.43
CA THR A 276 3.58 -4.79 12.96
C THR A 276 2.89 -3.90 14.00
N LYS A 277 3.55 -3.64 15.15
CA LYS A 277 3.01 -2.82 16.25
C LYS A 277 1.62 -3.27 16.72
N GLY A 278 1.44 -4.58 16.85
CA GLY A 278 0.19 -5.18 17.32
C GLY A 278 -0.90 -5.36 16.27
N LEU A 279 -0.61 -5.03 15.02
CA LEU A 279 -1.62 -5.01 13.95
C LEU A 279 -1.89 -6.40 13.35
N ILE A 280 -0.87 -7.26 13.27
CA ILE A 280 -1.01 -8.65 12.82
C ILE A 280 -0.78 -9.56 14.03
N ARG A 281 -1.83 -10.31 14.41
CA ARG A 281 -1.82 -11.18 15.58
C ARG A 281 -1.86 -12.64 15.15
N GLU A 282 -0.91 -13.45 15.64
CA GLU A 282 -0.87 -14.90 15.51
C GLU A 282 -1.16 -15.43 14.08
N PRO A 283 -0.44 -14.93 13.06
CA PRO A 283 -0.68 -15.35 11.68
C PRO A 283 -0.24 -16.80 11.42
N LEU A 284 0.71 -17.32 12.22
CA LEU A 284 1.19 -18.69 12.11
C LEU A 284 0.42 -19.59 13.07
N LYS A 285 -0.27 -20.61 12.52
CA LYS A 285 -1.09 -21.57 13.28
C LYS A 285 -0.33 -22.88 13.54
N SER A 286 0.50 -23.30 12.60
CA SER A 286 1.27 -24.53 12.65
C SER A 286 2.53 -24.39 11.82
N VAL A 287 3.53 -25.20 12.09
CA VAL A 287 4.79 -25.29 11.35
C VAL A 287 5.16 -26.75 11.21
N ASP A 288 5.66 -27.17 10.05
CA ASP A 288 6.21 -28.52 9.87
C ASP A 288 7.63 -28.58 10.48
N PRO A 289 7.89 -29.48 11.45
CA PRO A 289 9.22 -29.62 12.07
C PRO A 289 10.35 -29.99 11.09
N ASN A 290 10.01 -30.54 9.93
CA ASN A 290 10.98 -30.97 8.92
C ASN A 290 11.37 -29.89 7.92
N MET A 291 10.84 -28.67 8.05
CA MET A 291 11.20 -27.56 7.16
C MET A 291 12.69 -27.27 7.18
N ALA A 292 13.23 -26.96 5.99
CA ALA A 292 14.58 -26.44 5.84
C ALA A 292 14.59 -24.90 5.79
N LEU A 293 13.65 -24.31 5.06
CA LEU A 293 13.59 -22.88 4.79
C LEU A 293 12.14 -22.38 4.76
N MET A 294 11.87 -21.29 5.47
CA MET A 294 10.58 -20.61 5.48
C MET A 294 10.78 -19.11 5.23
N LEU A 295 10.00 -18.56 4.32
CA LEU A 295 9.95 -17.14 4.03
C LEU A 295 8.59 -16.57 4.42
N LEU A 296 8.60 -15.53 5.25
CA LEU A 296 7.42 -14.80 5.66
C LEU A 296 7.42 -13.40 5.05
N ASN A 297 6.33 -13.05 4.39
CA ASN A 297 6.11 -11.72 3.87
C ASN A 297 4.75 -11.19 4.34
N TYR A 298 4.77 -10.23 5.25
CA TYR A 298 3.56 -9.61 5.80
C TYR A 298 3.57 -8.12 5.54
N LEU A 299 2.45 -7.59 5.03
CA LEU A 299 2.24 -6.17 4.84
C LEU A 299 0.94 -5.71 5.48
N TYR A 300 1.01 -4.62 6.23
CA TYR A 300 -0.14 -3.91 6.77
C TYR A 300 -0.18 -2.49 6.23
N PHE A 301 -1.34 -2.05 5.75
CA PHE A 301 -1.57 -0.69 5.29
C PHE A 301 -2.81 -0.06 5.93
N LYS A 302 -2.62 1.17 6.42
CA LYS A 302 -3.70 2.08 6.81
C LYS A 302 -3.34 3.47 6.30
N GLY A 303 -4.09 3.96 5.32
CA GLY A 303 -3.92 5.30 4.76
C GLY A 303 -4.82 6.32 5.43
N THR A 304 -4.38 7.56 5.43
CA THR A 304 -5.12 8.75 5.83
C THR A 304 -5.62 9.44 4.58
N TRP A 305 -6.93 9.57 4.40
CA TRP A 305 -7.47 10.28 3.24
C TRP A 305 -7.07 11.76 3.22
N GLU A 306 -6.65 12.29 2.10
CA GLU A 306 -6.48 13.75 1.93
C GLU A 306 -7.83 14.47 2.10
N GLN A 307 -8.91 13.87 1.58
CA GLN A 307 -10.28 14.33 1.76
C GLN A 307 -11.05 13.29 2.56
N LYS A 308 -11.17 13.50 3.89
CA LYS A 308 -11.81 12.58 4.82
C LYS A 308 -13.29 12.39 4.53
N PHE A 309 -13.82 11.22 4.81
CA PHE A 309 -15.26 10.98 4.81
C PHE A 309 -15.84 11.41 6.17
N PRO A 310 -16.83 12.33 6.20
CA PRO A 310 -17.51 12.69 7.44
C PRO A 310 -18.23 11.48 8.02
N LYS A 311 -18.04 11.20 9.32
CA LYS A 311 -18.66 10.01 9.98
C LYS A 311 -20.18 10.07 9.95
N GLU A 312 -20.74 11.26 10.07
CA GLU A 312 -22.18 11.55 9.99
C GLU A 312 -22.80 11.27 8.61
N MET A 313 -21.95 11.21 7.56
CA MET A 313 -22.37 10.88 6.19
C MET A 313 -22.26 9.38 5.89
N THR A 314 -21.85 8.57 6.86
CA THR A 314 -21.80 7.11 6.71
C THR A 314 -23.14 6.51 7.07
N HIS A 315 -23.79 5.87 6.11
CA HIS A 315 -25.09 5.24 6.28
C HIS A 315 -25.08 3.80 5.79
N TYR A 316 -25.84 2.93 6.47
CA TYR A 316 -26.04 1.57 5.99
C TYR A 316 -26.85 1.56 4.69
N ARG A 317 -26.25 1.05 3.61
CA ARG A 317 -26.87 0.90 2.29
C ARG A 317 -26.64 -0.50 1.74
N ASN A 318 -27.41 -0.88 0.73
CA ASN A 318 -27.25 -2.15 0.05
C ASN A 318 -25.99 -2.13 -0.84
N PHE A 319 -25.20 -3.18 -0.75
CA PHE A 319 -24.12 -3.50 -1.67
C PHE A 319 -24.47 -4.80 -2.40
N ARG A 320 -24.44 -4.81 -3.71
CA ARG A 320 -24.80 -5.94 -4.56
C ARG A 320 -23.62 -6.87 -4.74
N VAL A 321 -23.54 -7.94 -3.93
CA VAL A 321 -22.49 -8.96 -4.02
C VAL A 321 -22.60 -9.75 -5.32
N SER A 322 -23.84 -10.02 -5.77
CA SER A 322 -24.15 -10.67 -7.04
C SER A 322 -25.52 -10.21 -7.53
N GLU A 323 -25.97 -10.70 -8.69
CA GLU A 323 -27.30 -10.42 -9.21
C GLU A 323 -28.42 -10.85 -8.25
N LYS A 324 -28.15 -11.85 -7.40
CA LYS A 324 -29.12 -12.45 -6.47
C LYS A 324 -28.87 -12.15 -4.99
N LYS A 325 -27.69 -11.60 -4.65
CA LYS A 325 -27.31 -11.39 -3.23
C LYS A 325 -26.93 -9.92 -2.99
N ASN A 326 -27.63 -9.31 -2.04
CA ASN A 326 -27.30 -8.00 -1.48
C ASN A 326 -26.89 -8.14 -0.02
N VAL A 327 -25.94 -7.35 0.42
CA VAL A 327 -25.54 -7.20 1.82
C VAL A 327 -25.74 -5.75 2.25
N ARG A 328 -26.03 -5.53 3.53
CA ARG A 328 -26.20 -4.19 4.07
C ARG A 328 -24.93 -3.79 4.82
N VAL A 329 -24.22 -2.80 4.31
CA VAL A 329 -22.91 -2.38 4.82
C VAL A 329 -22.86 -0.87 5.05
N PRO A 330 -21.97 -0.38 5.94
CA PRO A 330 -21.76 1.05 6.11
C PRO A 330 -21.10 1.62 4.85
N MET A 331 -21.79 2.54 4.19
CA MET A 331 -21.30 3.27 3.01
C MET A 331 -20.94 4.69 3.42
N MET A 332 -19.68 5.01 3.33
CA MET A 332 -19.11 6.34 3.56
C MET A 332 -19.44 7.24 2.38
N SER A 333 -19.79 8.49 2.60
CA SER A 333 -20.03 9.46 1.53
C SER A 333 -19.21 10.74 1.76
N ASN A 334 -18.60 11.23 0.68
CA ASN A 334 -17.93 12.52 0.67
C ASN A 334 -18.14 13.23 -0.65
N LYS A 335 -18.23 14.58 -0.61
CA LYS A 335 -18.35 15.45 -1.77
C LYS A 335 -17.10 16.29 -1.90
N GLY A 336 -16.42 16.18 -3.02
CA GLY A 336 -15.19 16.91 -3.26
C GLY A 336 -14.75 16.84 -4.72
N ASN A 337 -13.55 17.34 -4.98
CA ASN A 337 -12.91 17.24 -6.29
C ASN A 337 -12.07 15.98 -6.33
N PHE A 338 -12.43 15.06 -7.20
CA PHE A 338 -11.74 13.78 -7.35
C PHE A 338 -11.39 13.53 -8.81
N LEU A 339 -10.22 12.93 -9.01
CA LEU A 339 -9.77 12.46 -10.31
C LEU A 339 -10.50 11.17 -10.68
N ALA A 340 -11.05 11.11 -11.89
CA ALA A 340 -11.67 9.90 -12.42
C ALA A 340 -11.55 9.83 -13.94
N ALA A 341 -11.60 8.61 -14.46
CA ALA A 341 -11.61 8.30 -15.89
C ALA A 341 -12.68 7.27 -16.19
N ALA A 342 -13.17 7.27 -17.43
CA ALA A 342 -14.01 6.20 -17.98
C ALA A 342 -13.17 5.37 -18.95
N ASP A 343 -13.15 4.06 -18.78
CA ASP A 343 -12.59 3.12 -19.74
C ASP A 343 -13.72 2.44 -20.49
N HIS A 344 -13.88 2.80 -21.75
CA HIS A 344 -14.95 2.29 -22.60
C HIS A 344 -14.68 0.89 -23.12
N GLU A 345 -13.41 0.51 -23.20
CA GLU A 345 -13.00 -0.80 -23.72
C GLU A 345 -13.14 -1.88 -22.65
N LEU A 346 -12.76 -1.53 -21.40
CA LEU A 346 -12.96 -2.42 -20.25
C LEU A 346 -14.33 -2.25 -19.58
N GLU A 347 -15.19 -1.39 -20.12
CA GLU A 347 -16.53 -1.08 -19.58
C GLU A 347 -16.49 -0.79 -18.07
N CYS A 348 -15.50 -0.01 -17.60
CA CYS A 348 -15.35 0.36 -16.20
C CYS A 348 -15.17 1.87 -16.01
N ASP A 349 -15.50 2.34 -14.84
CA ASP A 349 -15.21 3.69 -14.39
C ASP A 349 -14.15 3.63 -13.29
N VAL A 350 -13.13 4.51 -13.39
CA VAL A 350 -11.97 4.50 -12.50
C VAL A 350 -11.95 5.77 -11.67
N LEU A 351 -11.79 5.64 -10.36
CA LEU A 351 -11.70 6.73 -9.40
C LEU A 351 -10.37 6.69 -8.67
N GLN A 352 -9.75 7.85 -8.48
CA GLN A 352 -8.59 8.01 -7.62
C GLN A 352 -8.99 8.70 -6.33
N LEU A 353 -8.71 8.04 -5.21
CA LEU A 353 -8.87 8.57 -3.86
C LEU A 353 -7.49 8.77 -3.24
N PRO A 354 -7.03 10.02 -3.08
CA PRO A 354 -5.71 10.29 -2.54
C PRO A 354 -5.69 10.09 -1.02
N TYR A 355 -4.66 9.41 -0.55
CA TYR A 355 -4.20 9.44 0.82
C TYR A 355 -3.11 10.50 0.98
N SER A 356 -2.89 10.96 2.19
CA SER A 356 -1.72 11.78 2.52
C SER A 356 -0.42 11.02 2.17
N GLY A 357 0.63 11.74 1.71
CA GLY A 357 1.93 11.13 1.45
C GLY A 357 2.17 10.62 0.03
N LYS A 358 1.40 11.10 -0.95
CA LYS A 358 1.54 10.75 -2.37
C LYS A 358 1.25 9.29 -2.71
N ILE A 359 0.36 8.68 -1.97
CA ILE A 359 -0.20 7.35 -2.23
C ILE A 359 -1.70 7.48 -2.48
N SER A 360 -2.28 6.67 -3.32
CA SER A 360 -3.71 6.72 -3.62
C SER A 360 -4.31 5.33 -3.72
N MET A 361 -5.60 5.22 -3.43
CA MET A 361 -6.41 4.09 -3.86
C MET A 361 -7.02 4.42 -5.24
N LEU A 362 -6.73 3.58 -6.21
CA LEU A 362 -7.44 3.55 -7.48
C LEU A 362 -8.55 2.51 -7.38
N ILE A 363 -9.78 2.89 -7.66
CA ILE A 363 -10.93 1.98 -7.69
C ILE A 363 -11.36 1.84 -9.14
N ALA A 364 -11.35 0.62 -9.67
CA ALA A 364 -11.90 0.31 -10.96
C ALA A 364 -13.22 -0.45 -10.76
N LEU A 365 -14.32 0.22 -11.09
CA LEU A 365 -15.68 -0.26 -10.91
C LEU A 365 -16.26 -0.68 -12.27
N PRO A 366 -16.48 -1.98 -12.53
CA PRO A 366 -17.13 -2.41 -13.75
C PRO A 366 -18.53 -1.82 -13.85
N ARG A 367 -18.98 -1.38 -15.03
CA ARG A 367 -20.35 -0.88 -15.22
C ARG A 367 -21.43 -1.94 -15.04
N LYS A 368 -21.04 -3.22 -15.20
CA LYS A 368 -21.87 -4.39 -14.94
C LYS A 368 -21.19 -5.29 -13.94
N ILE A 369 -21.92 -5.92 -13.03
CA ILE A 369 -21.38 -6.88 -12.05
C ILE A 369 -20.59 -8.00 -12.75
N THR A 370 -21.06 -8.45 -13.91
CA THR A 370 -20.41 -9.50 -14.72
C THR A 370 -19.10 -9.06 -15.37
N GLY A 371 -18.82 -7.77 -15.44
CA GLY A 371 -17.59 -7.22 -16.03
C GLY A 371 -16.32 -7.43 -15.21
N MET A 372 -16.44 -7.82 -13.95
CA MET A 372 -15.29 -7.98 -13.05
C MET A 372 -14.24 -8.94 -13.60
N ARG A 373 -14.66 -10.09 -14.16
CA ARG A 373 -13.74 -11.09 -14.70
C ARG A 373 -12.90 -10.56 -15.86
N ASN A 374 -13.51 -9.78 -16.76
CA ASN A 374 -12.80 -9.16 -17.87
C ASN A 374 -11.78 -8.12 -17.36
N LEU A 375 -12.20 -7.28 -16.42
CA LEU A 375 -11.33 -6.28 -15.80
C LEU A 375 -10.10 -6.93 -15.15
N GLU A 376 -10.28 -8.00 -14.38
CA GLU A 376 -9.18 -8.75 -13.75
C GLU A 376 -8.25 -9.41 -14.76
N GLN A 377 -8.77 -9.82 -15.92
CA GLN A 377 -7.97 -10.43 -16.97
C GLN A 377 -7.06 -9.43 -17.67
N GLU A 378 -7.59 -8.24 -17.96
CA GLU A 378 -6.94 -7.24 -18.80
C GLU A 378 -6.10 -6.22 -18.04
N ILE A 379 -6.25 -6.14 -16.70
CA ILE A 379 -5.49 -5.18 -15.87
C ILE A 379 -3.98 -5.40 -16.06
N SER A 380 -3.26 -4.32 -16.33
CA SER A 380 -1.81 -4.33 -16.59
C SER A 380 -1.20 -2.95 -16.30
N PRO A 381 0.14 -2.83 -16.21
CA PRO A 381 0.77 -1.53 -16.05
C PRO A 381 0.40 -0.54 -17.17
N THR A 382 0.19 -1.02 -18.39
CA THR A 382 -0.25 -0.20 -19.54
C THR A 382 -1.64 0.35 -19.32
N VAL A 383 -2.59 -0.49 -18.88
CA VAL A 383 -3.97 -0.09 -18.58
C VAL A 383 -3.99 0.95 -17.44
N VAL A 384 -3.27 0.70 -16.35
CA VAL A 384 -3.18 1.65 -15.23
C VAL A 384 -2.59 2.98 -15.69
N ASN A 385 -1.51 2.98 -16.48
CA ASN A 385 -0.91 4.19 -17.02
C ASN A 385 -1.89 4.96 -17.96
N LYS A 386 -2.67 4.24 -18.78
CA LYS A 386 -3.75 4.84 -19.59
C LYS A 386 -4.79 5.53 -18.71
N TRP A 387 -5.24 4.87 -17.63
CA TRP A 387 -6.19 5.46 -16.70
C TRP A 387 -5.66 6.74 -16.06
N LEU A 388 -4.45 6.69 -15.49
CA LEU A 388 -3.83 7.83 -14.83
C LEU A 388 -3.66 9.04 -15.76
N LYS A 389 -3.31 8.81 -17.03
CA LYS A 389 -3.18 9.89 -18.05
C LYS A 389 -4.51 10.50 -18.44
N ASN A 390 -5.59 9.73 -18.42
CA ASN A 390 -6.92 10.16 -18.89
C ASN A 390 -7.84 10.67 -17.77
N MET A 391 -7.36 10.70 -16.52
CA MET A 391 -8.15 11.18 -15.40
C MET A 391 -8.44 12.67 -15.49
N THR A 392 -9.69 13.01 -15.20
CA THR A 392 -10.17 14.42 -15.14
C THR A 392 -10.63 14.74 -13.72
N ASN A 393 -10.20 15.90 -13.22
CA ASN A 393 -10.62 16.38 -11.90
C ASN A 393 -11.98 17.09 -12.01
N ARG A 394 -12.97 16.59 -11.26
CA ARG A 394 -14.32 17.17 -11.22
C ARG A 394 -14.93 17.02 -9.83
N THR A 395 -15.81 17.96 -9.49
CA THR A 395 -16.62 17.84 -8.28
C THR A 395 -17.61 16.69 -8.43
N ARG A 396 -17.57 15.74 -7.50
CA ARG A 396 -18.47 14.57 -7.47
C ARG A 396 -18.75 14.13 -6.03
N GLU A 397 -19.86 13.45 -5.84
CA GLU A 397 -20.15 12.72 -4.62
C GLU A 397 -19.61 11.29 -4.78
N VAL A 398 -18.69 10.90 -3.89
CA VAL A 398 -18.15 9.54 -3.82
C VAL A 398 -18.83 8.79 -2.69
N VAL A 399 -19.31 7.59 -2.99
CA VAL A 399 -19.90 6.66 -2.01
C VAL A 399 -19.10 5.36 -2.04
N LEU A 400 -18.48 5.00 -0.92
CA LEU A 400 -17.55 3.88 -0.80
C LEU A 400 -17.90 3.01 0.41
N PRO A 401 -17.93 1.67 0.31
CA PRO A 401 -18.10 0.83 1.49
C PRO A 401 -16.90 0.94 2.44
N ARG A 402 -17.18 0.89 3.75
CA ARG A 402 -16.16 0.62 4.76
C ARG A 402 -15.89 -0.88 4.77
N PHE A 403 -14.60 -1.28 4.73
CA PHE A 403 -14.20 -2.68 4.75
C PHE A 403 -12.82 -2.88 5.38
N LYS A 404 -12.55 -4.10 5.82
CA LYS A 404 -11.24 -4.59 6.21
C LYS A 404 -10.98 -5.87 5.46
N LEU A 405 -9.80 -6.02 4.89
CA LEU A 405 -9.35 -7.29 4.30
C LEU A 405 -8.11 -7.76 5.04
N GLU A 406 -8.09 -9.06 5.33
CA GLU A 406 -6.96 -9.74 5.94
C GLU A 406 -6.86 -11.15 5.35
N HIS A 407 -5.93 -11.33 4.41
CA HIS A 407 -5.78 -12.59 3.69
C HIS A 407 -4.36 -13.13 3.82
N ASN A 408 -4.28 -14.44 4.04
CA ASN A 408 -3.04 -15.19 4.16
C ASN A 408 -3.02 -16.29 3.09
N TYR A 409 -2.00 -16.27 2.24
CA TYR A 409 -1.83 -17.22 1.15
C TYR A 409 -0.53 -17.99 1.27
N ASP A 410 -0.56 -19.25 0.86
CA ASP A 410 0.63 -19.98 0.45
C ASP A 410 0.77 -19.79 -1.06
N LEU A 411 1.84 -19.13 -1.49
CA LEU A 411 2.00 -18.75 -2.89
C LEU A 411 2.89 -19.71 -3.70
N ILE A 412 3.30 -20.83 -3.12
CA ILE A 412 4.24 -21.76 -3.76
C ILE A 412 3.72 -22.24 -5.11
N ASP A 413 2.47 -22.73 -5.17
CA ASP A 413 1.93 -23.29 -6.41
C ASP A 413 1.70 -22.21 -7.47
N ASN A 414 1.25 -21.02 -7.08
CA ASN A 414 1.10 -19.88 -8.01
C ASN A 414 2.46 -19.45 -8.60
N LEU A 415 3.51 -19.43 -7.80
CA LEU A 415 4.85 -19.11 -8.26
C LEU A 415 5.45 -20.20 -9.16
N LYS A 416 5.16 -21.48 -8.88
CA LYS A 416 5.52 -22.59 -9.77
C LYS A 416 4.87 -22.47 -11.13
N GLU A 417 3.57 -22.13 -11.19
CA GLU A 417 2.86 -21.83 -12.44
C GLU A 417 3.52 -20.70 -13.25
N MET A 418 4.11 -19.73 -12.54
CA MET A 418 4.84 -18.61 -13.15
C MET A 418 6.29 -18.97 -13.52
N GLY A 419 6.71 -20.24 -13.35
CA GLY A 419 8.02 -20.76 -13.75
C GLY A 419 9.10 -20.71 -12.66
N LEU A 420 8.76 -20.41 -11.39
CA LEU A 420 9.66 -20.53 -10.26
C LEU A 420 9.58 -21.94 -9.66
N THR A 421 10.17 -22.92 -10.30
CA THR A 421 10.07 -24.32 -9.85
C THR A 421 11.22 -24.72 -8.94
N ASP A 422 12.46 -24.38 -9.30
CA ASP A 422 13.67 -24.82 -8.61
C ASP A 422 13.74 -24.33 -7.17
N LEU A 423 13.22 -23.15 -6.90
CA LEU A 423 13.17 -22.55 -5.56
C LEU A 423 12.49 -23.45 -4.52
N PHE A 424 11.54 -24.27 -4.97
CA PHE A 424 10.70 -25.14 -4.13
C PHE A 424 11.06 -26.61 -4.23
N GLN A 425 12.17 -26.96 -4.90
CA GLN A 425 12.61 -28.35 -5.11
C GLN A 425 14.02 -28.58 -4.55
N GLN A 426 14.36 -29.83 -4.31
CA GLN A 426 15.70 -30.25 -3.89
C GLN A 426 16.79 -30.01 -4.97
N SER A 427 16.37 -29.79 -6.21
CA SER A 427 17.23 -29.40 -7.33
C SER A 427 17.61 -27.93 -7.32
N GLY A 428 16.99 -27.12 -6.45
CA GLY A 428 17.25 -25.70 -6.33
C GLY A 428 18.71 -25.42 -5.97
N ASP A 429 19.30 -24.43 -6.63
CA ASP A 429 20.66 -23.98 -6.34
C ASP A 429 20.59 -22.77 -5.38
N PHE A 430 21.03 -23.00 -4.15
CA PHE A 430 21.12 -22.00 -3.10
C PHE A 430 22.58 -21.79 -2.63
N THR A 431 23.56 -22.05 -3.51
CA THR A 431 24.99 -21.98 -3.16
C THR A 431 25.43 -20.59 -2.69
N GLY A 432 24.71 -19.52 -3.06
CA GLY A 432 24.93 -18.19 -2.50
C GLY A 432 24.49 -18.07 -1.03
N MET A 433 23.52 -18.87 -0.59
CA MET A 433 23.00 -18.83 0.78
C MET A 433 23.66 -19.88 1.68
N THR A 434 23.88 -21.11 1.18
CA THR A 434 24.39 -22.25 1.96
C THR A 434 25.08 -23.25 1.07
N SER A 435 26.04 -24.03 1.64
CA SER A 435 26.66 -25.17 0.96
C SER A 435 25.75 -26.42 0.94
N GLU A 436 24.66 -26.40 1.68
CA GLU A 436 23.76 -27.55 1.80
C GLU A 436 22.64 -27.51 0.75
N LYS A 437 22.13 -28.67 0.37
CA LYS A 437 20.96 -28.76 -0.52
C LYS A 437 19.71 -28.48 0.26
N VAL A 438 19.05 -27.37 -0.07
CA VAL A 438 17.82 -26.91 0.57
C VAL A 438 16.75 -26.62 -0.45
N ALA A 439 15.50 -26.66 -0.02
CA ALA A 439 14.36 -26.18 -0.78
C ALA A 439 13.53 -25.24 0.11
N MET A 440 12.91 -24.25 -0.47
CA MET A 440 11.95 -23.42 0.24
C MET A 440 10.65 -24.22 0.42
N ASN A 441 10.38 -24.60 1.66
CA ASN A 441 9.21 -25.42 1.97
C ASN A 441 7.95 -24.58 2.19
N TRP A 442 8.11 -23.29 2.55
CA TRP A 442 6.98 -22.44 2.88
C TRP A 442 7.23 -20.99 2.50
N LEU A 443 6.26 -20.43 1.78
CA LEU A 443 6.21 -19.03 1.44
C LEU A 443 4.83 -18.49 1.82
N LYS A 444 4.76 -17.84 2.98
CA LYS A 444 3.52 -17.24 3.46
C LYS A 444 3.50 -15.76 3.14
N HIS A 445 2.44 -15.34 2.47
CA HIS A 445 2.13 -13.93 2.20
C HIS A 445 0.84 -13.54 2.90
N GLN A 446 0.90 -12.48 3.70
CA GLN A 446 -0.30 -11.90 4.31
C GLN A 446 -0.37 -10.41 4.02
N GLY A 447 -1.51 -9.99 3.48
CA GLY A 447 -1.90 -8.61 3.34
C GLY A 447 -2.97 -8.24 4.35
N THR A 448 -2.89 -7.03 4.91
CA THR A 448 -3.95 -6.45 5.74
C THR A 448 -4.17 -5.00 5.33
N ILE A 449 -5.41 -4.64 5.00
CA ILE A 449 -5.82 -3.28 4.69
C ILE A 449 -7.08 -2.92 5.45
N THR A 450 -7.13 -1.69 5.98
CA THR A 450 -8.33 -1.14 6.61
C THR A 450 -8.75 0.13 5.89
N VAL A 451 -10.00 0.16 5.42
CA VAL A 451 -10.62 1.29 4.73
C VAL A 451 -11.80 1.77 5.56
N ASN A 452 -11.66 2.95 6.12
CA ASN A 452 -12.68 3.59 6.96
C ASN A 452 -12.73 5.10 6.68
N GLU A 453 -13.55 5.84 7.43
CA GLU A 453 -13.74 7.28 7.31
C GLU A 453 -12.49 8.07 7.71
N GLU A 454 -11.68 7.46 8.53
CA GLU A 454 -10.55 8.14 9.12
C GLU A 454 -9.37 8.23 8.15
N GLY A 455 -8.93 9.41 8.01
CA GLY A 455 -7.54 9.73 8.05
C GLY A 455 -7.26 10.29 9.41
N THR A 456 -6.04 10.24 9.91
CA THR A 456 -5.60 10.75 11.20
C THR A 456 -6.11 12.16 11.50
N GLU A 457 -6.28 12.44 12.79
CA GLU A 457 -6.73 13.69 13.40
C GLU A 457 -6.25 14.96 12.70
N ALA A 458 -7.14 15.84 12.36
CA ALA A 458 -7.25 17.25 12.69
C ALA A 458 -8.24 18.01 11.79
N ALA A 459 -9.00 18.90 12.42
CA ALA A 459 -9.75 20.04 11.88
C ALA A 459 -10.86 19.71 10.88
N ALA A 460 -12.08 19.70 11.40
CA ALA A 460 -13.29 19.91 10.64
C ALA A 460 -13.23 21.27 9.91
N LEU A 461 -12.95 21.24 8.62
CA LEU A 461 -13.27 22.37 7.75
C LEU A 461 -14.75 22.24 7.40
N THR A 462 -15.59 22.97 8.08
CA THR A 462 -16.99 23.12 7.72
C THR A 462 -17.06 23.94 6.43
N GLN A 463 -17.01 23.28 5.28
CA GLN A 463 -17.37 23.93 4.03
C GLN A 463 -18.89 24.05 3.96
N VAL A 464 -19.41 25.23 4.28
CA VAL A 464 -20.77 25.62 3.92
C VAL A 464 -20.78 25.85 2.41
N GLY A 465 -21.12 24.84 1.66
CA GLY A 465 -21.22 24.91 0.20
C GLY A 465 -22.64 25.24 -0.24
N PHE A 466 -22.82 26.30 -1.03
CA PHE A 466 -24.05 26.52 -1.79
C PHE A 466 -24.34 25.29 -2.66
N MET A 467 -25.57 24.76 -2.61
CA MET A 467 -26.01 23.69 -3.50
C MET A 467 -26.19 24.23 -4.92
N PRO A 468 -25.44 23.76 -5.91
CA PRO A 468 -25.81 24.00 -7.31
C PRO A 468 -27.04 23.17 -7.66
N LEU A 469 -27.97 23.78 -8.38
CA LEU A 469 -29.19 23.14 -8.91
C LEU A 469 -28.96 22.12 -10.04
N SER A 470 -27.71 21.82 -10.39
CA SER A 470 -27.36 20.82 -11.42
C SER A 470 -27.23 19.42 -10.81
N SER A 471 -27.66 18.39 -11.53
CA SER A 471 -27.51 16.97 -11.14
C SER A 471 -26.03 16.68 -10.82
N GLN A 472 -25.76 16.32 -9.57
CA GLN A 472 -24.40 16.07 -9.12
C GLN A 472 -23.88 14.78 -9.73
N ILE A 473 -22.66 14.81 -10.26
CA ILE A 473 -21.98 13.60 -10.71
C ILE A 473 -21.69 12.74 -9.47
N ARG A 474 -22.21 11.51 -9.45
CA ARG A 474 -22.04 10.58 -8.35
C ARG A 474 -21.20 9.40 -8.81
N PHE A 475 -20.25 8.98 -7.97
CA PHE A 475 -19.51 7.74 -8.13
C PHE A 475 -19.83 6.83 -6.93
N THR A 476 -20.67 5.83 -7.18
CA THR A 476 -21.14 4.93 -6.11
C THR A 476 -20.56 3.54 -6.31
N VAL A 477 -19.77 3.09 -5.33
CA VAL A 477 -19.15 1.76 -5.31
C VAL A 477 -20.10 0.82 -4.55
N ASP A 478 -21.13 0.32 -5.23
CA ASP A 478 -22.23 -0.47 -4.67
C ASP A 478 -22.26 -1.92 -5.15
N HIS A 479 -21.21 -2.39 -5.83
CA HIS A 479 -21.07 -3.76 -6.32
C HIS A 479 -19.58 -4.12 -6.45
N PRO A 480 -19.19 -5.37 -6.73
CA PRO A 480 -17.79 -5.81 -6.77
C PRO A 480 -16.89 -4.92 -7.61
N PHE A 481 -15.74 -4.62 -7.06
CA PHE A 481 -14.75 -3.72 -7.66
C PHE A 481 -13.32 -4.20 -7.44
N LEU A 482 -12.42 -3.79 -8.33
CA LEU A 482 -10.98 -3.93 -8.21
C LEU A 482 -10.41 -2.66 -7.58
N PHE A 483 -9.41 -2.80 -6.72
CA PHE A 483 -8.67 -1.66 -6.19
C PHE A 483 -7.17 -1.88 -6.23
N LEU A 484 -6.43 -0.77 -6.35
CA LEU A 484 -4.97 -0.71 -6.32
C LEU A 484 -4.54 0.34 -5.32
N ILE A 485 -3.56 0.05 -4.46
CA ILE A 485 -2.85 1.06 -3.67
C ILE A 485 -1.54 1.38 -4.39
N TYR A 486 -1.42 2.62 -4.82
CA TYR A 486 -0.38 3.04 -5.75
C TYR A 486 0.38 4.25 -5.19
N GLU A 487 1.70 4.16 -5.12
CA GLU A 487 2.59 5.25 -4.69
C GLU A 487 3.13 5.98 -5.91
N HIS A 488 2.83 7.29 -6.01
CA HIS A 488 3.01 8.08 -7.24
C HIS A 488 4.44 8.50 -7.55
N ARG A 489 5.33 8.58 -6.55
CA ARG A 489 6.73 9.00 -6.78
C ARG A 489 7.57 7.91 -7.44
N THR A 490 7.27 6.69 -7.04
CA THR A 490 8.03 5.51 -7.47
C THR A 490 7.28 4.64 -8.46
N ASP A 491 6.03 4.97 -8.79
CA ASP A 491 5.11 4.14 -9.58
C ASP A 491 4.91 2.74 -8.96
N CYS A 492 4.98 2.64 -7.62
CA CYS A 492 4.93 1.36 -6.92
C CYS A 492 3.49 0.89 -6.68
N LEU A 493 3.16 -0.31 -7.15
CA LEU A 493 1.94 -1.03 -6.80
C LEU A 493 2.14 -1.72 -5.44
N VAL A 494 1.68 -1.08 -4.37
CA VAL A 494 1.86 -1.58 -3.00
C VAL A 494 0.90 -2.71 -2.69
N PHE A 495 -0.40 -2.50 -2.98
CA PHE A 495 -1.45 -3.51 -2.85
C PHE A 495 -2.35 -3.53 -4.08
N MET A 496 -2.95 -4.67 -4.31
CA MET A 496 -4.08 -4.84 -5.20
C MET A 496 -5.05 -5.87 -4.64
N GLY A 497 -6.32 -5.75 -5.03
CA GLY A 497 -7.31 -6.72 -4.60
C GLY A 497 -8.66 -6.46 -5.22
N ARG A 498 -9.57 -7.40 -4.99
CA ARG A 498 -10.99 -7.23 -5.28
C ARG A 498 -11.80 -7.28 -4.01
N VAL A 499 -12.84 -6.50 -3.97
CA VAL A 499 -13.88 -6.57 -2.94
C VAL A 499 -15.16 -7.04 -3.59
N VAL A 500 -15.58 -8.26 -3.25
CA VAL A 500 -16.85 -8.85 -3.69
C VAL A 500 -17.90 -8.69 -2.61
N ASP A 501 -17.54 -8.89 -1.37
CA ASP A 501 -18.42 -8.73 -0.20
C ASP A 501 -17.69 -7.93 0.89
N PRO A 502 -17.96 -6.62 1.04
CA PRO A 502 -17.29 -5.78 2.02
C PRO A 502 -17.68 -6.08 3.49
N SER A 503 -18.63 -6.97 3.73
CA SER A 503 -19.00 -7.44 5.08
C SER A 503 -18.11 -8.60 5.56
N GLN A 504 -17.33 -9.19 4.66
CA GLN A 504 -16.39 -10.28 4.94
C GLN A 504 -14.96 -9.74 5.01
N ASN A 505 -14.17 -10.30 5.93
CA ASN A 505 -12.73 -10.01 6.02
C ASN A 505 -11.95 -10.78 4.97
#